data_f1d0a84fcbf7b3555e9d6fe3233973ee
#
_entry.id   f1d0a84fcbf7b3555e9d6fe3233973ee
#
_cell.length_a   1.000
_cell.length_b   1.000
_cell.length_c   1.000
_cell.angle_alpha   90.00
_cell.angle_beta   90.00
_cell.angle_gamma   90.00
#
_symmetry.space_group_name_H-M   'P 1'
#
loop_
_entity.id
_entity.type
_entity.pdbx_description
1 polymer ?
#
loop_
_entity_poly.entity_id
_entity_poly.type
_entity_poly.pdbx_seq_one_letter_code
_entity_poly.pdbx_strand_id
1 'polypeptide(L)'
;FTTLPQTMLRTAAIMTLVVAMYCFIVSELVRNYSQVDKLWSIVPLLYGWYFASASGWEPRIVLMAVLISIWGARLTYNFSRRGAYQWKFWAGEEDYRWAILRQQPHLNTRLKWGLFNLFFICLYQNGLILLFTLPAVMAAGSGNGITIADIVLAIISVGFVVMEYIADQQQWNFQKEKYRRINNNEPLTEPYSDGFVSSGLWKYFRHPNYTAEQAIWVVF
;
A
#
# COMPACT_ATOMS: atom_id res chain seq x y z
N PHE A 1 4.20 -19.95 -28.97
CA PHE A 1 3.65 -20.36 -27.68
C PHE A 1 4.12 -19.34 -26.61
N THR A 2 3.20 -18.63 -25.96
CA THR A 2 3.53 -17.76 -24.83
C THR A 2 3.84 -18.62 -23.61
N THR A 3 4.93 -18.31 -22.89
CA THR A 3 5.24 -18.98 -21.62
C THR A 3 4.23 -18.62 -20.53
N LEU A 4 4.10 -19.45 -19.49
CA LEU A 4 3.22 -19.18 -18.36
C LEU A 4 3.48 -17.78 -17.73
N PRO A 5 4.72 -17.38 -17.41
CA PRO A 5 5.02 -16.03 -16.90
C PRO A 5 4.59 -14.89 -17.85
N GLN A 6 4.76 -15.08 -19.16
CA GLN A 6 4.33 -14.08 -20.15
C GLN A 6 2.81 -13.90 -20.16
N THR A 7 2.07 -14.99 -20.07
CA THR A 7 0.59 -14.93 -19.98
C THR A 7 0.14 -14.25 -18.70
N MET A 8 0.75 -14.60 -17.55
CA MET A 8 0.47 -13.98 -16.26
C MET A 8 0.75 -12.48 -16.29
N LEU A 9 1.92 -12.08 -16.81
CA LEU A 9 2.31 -10.67 -16.91
C LEU A 9 1.37 -9.88 -17.83
N ARG A 10 1.01 -10.43 -18.98
CA ARG A 10 0.06 -9.79 -19.91
C ARG A 10 -1.29 -9.53 -19.26
N THR A 11 -1.85 -10.53 -18.58
CA THR A 11 -3.13 -10.38 -17.88
C THR A 11 -3.03 -9.36 -16.74
N ALA A 12 -1.96 -9.43 -15.94
CA ALA A 12 -1.74 -8.47 -14.86
C ALA A 12 -1.57 -7.03 -15.38
N ALA A 13 -0.88 -6.84 -16.51
CA ALA A 13 -0.77 -5.53 -17.15
C ALA A 13 -2.14 -5.00 -17.62
N ILE A 14 -3.00 -5.85 -18.17
CA ILE A 14 -4.38 -5.47 -18.53
C ILE A 14 -5.17 -5.10 -17.28
N MET A 15 -5.09 -5.90 -16.21
CA MET A 15 -5.73 -5.58 -14.92
C MET A 15 -5.25 -4.23 -14.38
N THR A 16 -3.94 -3.96 -14.45
CA THR A 16 -3.34 -2.68 -14.04
C THR A 16 -3.95 -1.52 -14.82
N LEU A 17 -4.06 -1.63 -16.13
CA LEU A 17 -4.67 -0.58 -16.98
C LEU A 17 -6.15 -0.37 -16.62
N VAL A 18 -6.91 -1.44 -16.41
CA VAL A 18 -8.32 -1.34 -16.01
C VAL A 18 -8.45 -0.63 -14.66
N VAL A 19 -7.64 -1.01 -13.66
CA VAL A 19 -7.64 -0.36 -12.34
C VAL A 19 -7.22 1.10 -12.44
N ALA A 20 -6.17 1.42 -13.20
CA ALA A 20 -5.71 2.78 -13.40
C ALA A 20 -6.78 3.66 -14.06
N MET A 21 -7.47 3.14 -15.08
CA MET A 21 -8.58 3.84 -15.73
C MET A 21 -9.78 4.03 -14.80
N TYR A 22 -10.12 3.02 -13.99
CA TYR A 22 -11.12 3.15 -12.95
C TYR A 22 -10.76 4.28 -11.97
N CYS A 23 -9.54 4.28 -11.43
CA CYS A 23 -9.06 5.32 -10.53
C CYS A 23 -9.13 6.71 -11.17
N PHE A 24 -8.72 6.83 -12.43
CA PHE A 24 -8.75 8.10 -13.15
C PHE A 24 -10.18 8.61 -13.34
N ILE A 25 -11.06 7.79 -13.90
CA ILE A 25 -12.45 8.16 -14.16
C ILE A 25 -13.17 8.55 -12.86
N VAL A 26 -13.06 7.70 -11.84
CA VAL A 26 -13.73 7.95 -10.55
C VAL A 26 -13.17 9.21 -9.88
N SER A 27 -11.84 9.39 -9.84
CA SER A 27 -11.24 10.58 -9.23
C SER A 27 -11.66 11.88 -9.92
N GLU A 28 -11.79 11.90 -11.26
CA GLU A 28 -12.26 13.05 -12.00
C GLU A 28 -13.75 13.35 -11.79
N LEU A 29 -14.58 12.30 -11.63
CA LEU A 29 -16.02 12.46 -11.39
C LEU A 29 -16.32 12.93 -9.97
N VAL A 30 -15.67 12.34 -8.97
CA VAL A 30 -15.97 12.65 -7.54
C VAL A 30 -15.06 13.70 -6.92
N ARG A 31 -14.02 14.13 -7.64
CA ARG A 31 -13.00 15.09 -7.18
C ARG A 31 -12.25 14.64 -5.91
N ASN A 32 -12.06 13.33 -5.78
CA ASN A 32 -11.27 12.70 -4.74
C ASN A 32 -10.17 11.87 -5.40
N TYR A 33 -8.92 12.31 -5.28
CA TYR A 33 -7.76 11.75 -5.99
C TYR A 33 -7.03 10.63 -5.22
N SER A 34 -7.58 10.21 -4.08
CA SER A 34 -7.06 9.08 -3.30
C SER A 34 -7.67 7.73 -3.64
N GLN A 35 -8.16 7.53 -4.87
CA GLN A 35 -8.71 6.24 -5.29
C GLN A 35 -7.61 5.16 -5.36
N VAL A 36 -6.41 5.52 -5.81
CA VAL A 36 -5.26 4.60 -5.83
C VAL A 36 -4.83 4.25 -4.41
N ASP A 37 -4.80 5.23 -3.50
CA ASP A 37 -4.42 5.02 -2.09
C ASP A 37 -5.32 3.96 -1.43
N LYS A 38 -6.64 3.98 -1.73
CA LYS A 38 -7.60 2.99 -1.23
C LYS A 38 -7.36 1.59 -1.79
N LEU A 39 -6.90 1.50 -3.01
CA LEU A 39 -6.65 0.23 -3.71
C LEU A 39 -5.23 -0.27 -3.49
N TRP A 40 -4.33 0.55 -2.92
CA TRP A 40 -2.91 0.22 -2.74
C TRP A 40 -2.68 -1.09 -2.01
N SER A 41 -3.49 -1.38 -1.00
CA SER A 41 -3.40 -2.62 -0.22
C SER A 41 -4.26 -3.77 -0.76
N ILE A 42 -5.19 -3.50 -1.67
CA ILE A 42 -6.17 -4.47 -2.18
C ILE A 42 -5.69 -5.10 -3.50
N VAL A 43 -5.21 -4.28 -4.43
CA VAL A 43 -4.81 -4.73 -5.77
C VAL A 43 -3.66 -5.74 -5.74
N PRO A 44 -2.62 -5.62 -4.91
CA PRO A 44 -1.60 -6.66 -4.77
C PRO A 44 -2.15 -8.03 -4.38
N LEU A 45 -3.21 -8.08 -3.56
CA LEU A 45 -3.88 -9.34 -3.21
C LEU A 45 -4.49 -9.98 -4.45
N LEU A 46 -5.15 -9.18 -5.29
CA LEU A 46 -5.76 -9.68 -6.53
C LEU A 46 -4.69 -10.25 -7.46
N TYR A 47 -3.54 -9.59 -7.60
CA TYR A 47 -2.42 -10.12 -8.38
C TYR A 47 -1.86 -11.40 -7.78
N GLY A 48 -1.58 -11.43 -6.48
CA GLY A 48 -1.04 -12.60 -5.79
C GLY A 48 -1.91 -13.86 -5.97
N TRP A 49 -3.20 -13.73 -5.75
CA TRP A 49 -4.13 -14.86 -5.92
C TRP A 49 -4.40 -15.21 -7.38
N TYR A 50 -4.36 -14.24 -8.29
CA TYR A 50 -4.38 -14.51 -9.72
C TYR A 50 -3.15 -15.33 -10.13
N PHE A 51 -1.95 -14.97 -9.68
CA PHE A 51 -0.72 -15.70 -9.99
C PHE A 51 -0.75 -17.11 -9.39
N ALA A 52 -1.23 -17.28 -8.16
CA ALA A 52 -1.40 -18.59 -7.55
C ALA A 52 -2.37 -19.47 -8.36
N SER A 53 -3.49 -18.95 -8.79
CA SER A 53 -4.44 -19.69 -9.64
C SER A 53 -3.86 -20.01 -11.01
N ALA A 54 -3.22 -19.06 -11.67
CA ALA A 54 -2.64 -19.23 -13.01
C ALA A 54 -1.45 -20.20 -13.01
N SER A 55 -0.71 -20.32 -11.91
CA SER A 55 0.37 -21.29 -11.75
C SER A 55 -0.10 -22.71 -11.39
N GLY A 56 -1.42 -22.95 -11.32
CA GLY A 56 -1.95 -24.24 -10.87
C GLY A 56 -1.77 -24.46 -9.37
N TRP A 57 -1.81 -23.40 -8.58
CA TRP A 57 -1.67 -23.41 -7.12
C TRP A 57 -0.31 -23.90 -6.64
N GLU A 58 0.76 -23.55 -7.37
CA GLU A 58 2.13 -23.84 -6.92
C GLU A 58 2.33 -23.38 -5.46
N PRO A 59 2.81 -24.25 -4.55
CA PRO A 59 2.89 -23.94 -3.12
C PRO A 59 3.67 -22.67 -2.79
N ARG A 60 4.76 -22.39 -3.53
CA ARG A 60 5.56 -21.16 -3.36
C ARG A 60 4.74 -19.92 -3.70
N ILE A 61 4.01 -19.94 -4.82
CA ILE A 61 3.18 -18.77 -5.23
C ILE A 61 2.02 -18.58 -4.28
N VAL A 62 1.42 -19.66 -3.77
CA VAL A 62 0.39 -19.60 -2.72
C VAL A 62 0.97 -18.96 -1.45
N LEU A 63 2.17 -19.36 -1.01
CA LEU A 63 2.85 -18.75 0.14
C LEU A 63 3.04 -17.24 -0.07
N MET A 64 3.52 -16.82 -1.25
CA MET A 64 3.68 -15.40 -1.59
C MET A 64 2.33 -14.66 -1.57
N ALA A 65 1.27 -15.24 -2.13
CA ALA A 65 -0.07 -14.66 -2.10
C ALA A 65 -0.60 -14.49 -0.65
N VAL A 66 -0.32 -15.45 0.23
CA VAL A 66 -0.65 -15.37 1.67
C VAL A 66 0.12 -14.24 2.33
N LEU A 67 1.42 -14.10 2.09
CA LEU A 67 2.25 -13.02 2.65
C LEU A 67 1.74 -11.63 2.21
N ILE A 68 1.44 -11.46 0.92
CA ILE A 68 0.81 -10.23 0.39
C ILE A 68 -0.54 -9.98 1.11
N SER A 69 -1.32 -11.04 1.37
CA SER A 69 -2.62 -10.90 2.03
C SER A 69 -2.49 -10.44 3.48
N ILE A 70 -1.51 -10.97 4.23
CA ILE A 70 -1.22 -10.57 5.62
C ILE A 70 -0.79 -9.08 5.64
N TRP A 71 0.14 -8.70 4.77
CA TRP A 71 0.57 -7.31 4.63
C TRP A 71 -0.59 -6.39 4.24
N GLY A 72 -1.36 -6.74 3.21
CA GLY A 72 -2.46 -5.93 2.71
C GLY A 72 -3.60 -5.79 3.72
N ALA A 73 -3.92 -6.85 4.49
CA ALA A 73 -4.91 -6.79 5.56
C ALA A 73 -4.50 -5.79 6.65
N ARG A 74 -3.23 -5.81 7.08
CA ARG A 74 -2.69 -4.84 8.04
C ARG A 74 -2.78 -3.41 7.51
N LEU A 75 -2.35 -3.17 6.26
CA LEU A 75 -2.38 -1.84 5.65
C LEU A 75 -3.82 -1.34 5.47
N THR A 76 -4.73 -2.20 5.00
CA THR A 76 -6.16 -1.88 4.89
C THR A 76 -6.75 -1.51 6.25
N TYR A 77 -6.44 -2.27 7.31
CA TYR A 77 -6.86 -1.94 8.67
C TYR A 77 -6.35 -0.57 9.11
N ASN A 78 -5.05 -0.29 8.92
CA ASN A 78 -4.47 0.99 9.30
C ASN A 78 -5.09 2.17 8.52
N PHE A 79 -5.42 1.97 7.25
CA PHE A 79 -6.04 2.99 6.42
C PHE A 79 -7.52 3.18 6.74
N SER A 80 -8.24 2.10 7.05
CA SER A 80 -9.66 2.14 7.41
C SER A 80 -9.96 2.97 8.66
N ARG A 81 -9.12 2.84 9.71
CA ARG A 81 -9.30 3.59 10.96
C ARG A 81 -9.07 5.10 10.82
N ARG A 82 -8.47 5.56 9.69
CA ARG A 82 -8.33 6.97 9.32
C ARG A 82 -9.54 7.52 8.57
N GLY A 83 -10.60 6.71 8.36
CA GLY A 83 -11.79 7.15 7.64
C GLY A 83 -11.69 7.07 6.12
N ALA A 84 -10.67 6.37 5.59
CA ALA A 84 -10.46 6.24 4.14
C ALA A 84 -11.57 5.45 3.44
N TYR A 85 -12.13 4.44 4.12
CA TYR A 85 -13.20 3.62 3.59
C TYR A 85 -14.54 4.02 4.20
N GLN A 86 -15.51 4.29 3.34
CA GLN A 86 -16.90 4.60 3.69
C GLN A 86 -17.83 3.68 2.91
N TRP A 87 -19.12 3.69 3.26
CA TRP A 87 -20.14 2.93 2.53
C TRP A 87 -20.12 3.20 1.02
N LYS A 88 -19.94 4.47 0.64
CA LYS A 88 -19.61 4.85 -0.74
C LYS A 88 -18.11 4.73 -0.93
N PHE A 89 -17.62 3.66 -1.53
CA PHE A 89 -16.19 3.35 -1.65
C PHE A 89 -15.38 4.48 -2.31
N TRP A 90 -15.97 5.21 -3.24
CA TRP A 90 -15.34 6.38 -3.90
C TRP A 90 -15.28 7.65 -3.02
N ALA A 91 -16.04 7.70 -1.93
CA ALA A 91 -15.99 8.76 -0.93
C ALA A 91 -14.92 8.44 0.14
N GLY A 92 -14.85 9.23 1.19
CA GLY A 92 -13.89 9.09 2.25
C GLY A 92 -12.82 10.17 2.22
N GLU A 93 -11.92 10.12 3.18
CA GLU A 93 -10.89 11.14 3.33
C GLU A 93 -9.91 11.13 2.15
N GLU A 94 -9.60 12.29 1.61
CA GLU A 94 -8.57 12.49 0.59
C GLU A 94 -7.22 12.78 1.28
N ASP A 95 -6.14 12.25 0.76
CA ASP A 95 -4.80 12.57 1.24
C ASP A 95 -4.54 14.08 1.07
N TYR A 96 -4.17 14.73 2.16
CA TYR A 96 -3.95 16.17 2.21
C TYR A 96 -2.89 16.67 1.22
N ARG A 97 -1.97 15.81 0.81
CA ARG A 97 -0.90 16.13 -0.17
C ARG A 97 -1.49 16.58 -1.51
N TRP A 98 -2.59 15.99 -1.95
CA TRP A 98 -3.22 16.33 -3.22
C TRP A 98 -3.77 17.76 -3.21
N ALA A 99 -4.35 18.20 -2.10
CA ALA A 99 -4.82 19.58 -1.96
C ALA A 99 -3.68 20.59 -2.03
N ILE A 100 -2.52 20.30 -1.41
CA ILE A 100 -1.32 21.14 -1.45
C ILE A 100 -0.74 21.19 -2.87
N LEU A 101 -0.60 20.03 -3.53
CA LEU A 101 -0.01 19.95 -4.87
C LEU A 101 -0.84 20.69 -5.92
N ARG A 102 -2.17 20.67 -5.82
CA ARG A 102 -3.06 21.41 -6.72
C ARG A 102 -2.87 22.92 -6.68
N GLN A 103 -2.34 23.47 -5.60
CA GLN A 103 -2.08 24.89 -5.46
C GLN A 103 -0.76 25.34 -6.13
N GLN A 104 0.11 24.38 -6.49
CA GLN A 104 1.40 24.69 -7.11
C GLN A 104 1.21 25.26 -8.54
N PRO A 105 1.98 26.28 -8.94
CA PRO A 105 1.82 26.95 -10.25
C PRO A 105 1.89 26.03 -11.47
N HIS A 106 2.62 24.92 -11.36
CA HIS A 106 2.76 23.93 -12.43
C HIS A 106 1.62 22.90 -12.48
N LEU A 107 0.74 22.84 -11.46
CA LEU A 107 -0.39 21.89 -11.36
C LEU A 107 -1.76 22.57 -11.16
N ASN A 108 -1.82 23.89 -11.11
CA ASN A 108 -3.01 24.66 -10.71
C ASN A 108 -4.10 24.80 -11.78
N THR A 109 -3.88 24.30 -12.99
CA THR A 109 -4.93 24.28 -14.02
C THR A 109 -5.56 22.90 -14.15
N ARG A 110 -6.85 22.84 -14.55
CA ARG A 110 -7.59 21.60 -14.70
C ARG A 110 -6.89 20.59 -15.64
N LEU A 111 -6.32 21.08 -16.74
CA LEU A 111 -5.62 20.23 -17.69
C LEU A 111 -4.32 19.66 -17.09
N LYS A 112 -3.49 20.51 -16.49
CA LYS A 112 -2.22 20.08 -15.87
C LYS A 112 -2.47 19.08 -14.76
N TRP A 113 -3.47 19.34 -13.91
CA TRP A 113 -3.86 18.43 -12.84
C TRP A 113 -4.39 17.10 -13.39
N GLY A 114 -5.26 17.12 -14.41
CA GLY A 114 -5.77 15.91 -15.06
C GLY A 114 -4.66 15.04 -15.67
N LEU A 115 -3.67 15.66 -16.32
CA LEU A 115 -2.49 14.94 -16.83
C LEU A 115 -1.65 14.36 -15.68
N PHE A 116 -1.40 15.13 -14.62
CA PHE A 116 -0.70 14.65 -13.43
C PHE A 116 -1.46 13.49 -12.77
N ASN A 117 -2.78 13.60 -12.61
CA ASN A 117 -3.63 12.55 -12.10
C ASN A 117 -3.53 11.28 -12.95
N LEU A 118 -3.66 11.40 -14.27
CA LEU A 118 -3.58 10.24 -15.17
C LEU A 118 -2.22 9.55 -15.12
N PHE A 119 -1.14 10.30 -15.35
CA PHE A 119 0.18 9.71 -15.53
C PHE A 119 0.87 9.37 -14.21
N PHE A 120 0.80 10.26 -13.22
CA PHE A 120 1.51 10.08 -11.96
C PHE A 120 0.66 9.33 -10.92
N ILE A 121 -0.59 9.78 -10.67
CA ILE A 121 -1.40 9.15 -9.62
C ILE A 121 -1.93 7.80 -10.12
N CYS A 122 -2.55 7.75 -11.30
CA CYS A 122 -3.23 6.53 -11.73
C CYS A 122 -2.32 5.52 -12.42
N LEU A 123 -1.57 5.91 -13.44
CA LEU A 123 -0.75 4.95 -14.21
C LEU A 123 0.53 4.57 -13.47
N TYR A 124 1.33 5.54 -13.04
CA TYR A 124 2.63 5.26 -12.41
C TYR A 124 2.46 4.48 -11.09
N GLN A 125 1.56 4.91 -10.20
CA GLN A 125 1.39 4.24 -8.92
C GLN A 125 0.78 2.83 -9.08
N ASN A 126 -0.20 2.62 -9.98
CA ASN A 126 -0.67 1.26 -10.27
C ASN A 126 0.41 0.40 -10.94
N GLY A 127 1.28 0.99 -11.76
CA GLY A 127 2.48 0.33 -12.27
C GLY A 127 3.43 -0.12 -11.16
N LEU A 128 3.67 0.71 -10.14
CA LEU A 128 4.47 0.33 -8.96
C LEU A 128 3.81 -0.83 -8.19
N ILE A 129 2.49 -0.80 -8.02
CA ILE A 129 1.74 -1.89 -7.38
C ILE A 129 1.95 -3.21 -8.12
N LEU A 130 1.93 -3.19 -9.46
CA LEU A 130 2.25 -4.38 -10.25
C LEU A 130 3.71 -4.81 -10.04
N LEU A 131 4.66 -3.87 -10.07
CA LEU A 131 6.09 -4.16 -9.91
C LEU A 131 6.39 -4.87 -8.59
N PHE A 132 5.72 -4.50 -7.49
CA PHE A 132 5.89 -5.17 -6.19
C PHE A 132 5.54 -6.66 -6.24
N THR A 133 4.64 -7.07 -7.11
CA THR A 133 4.16 -8.45 -7.20
C THR A 133 4.90 -9.29 -8.25
N LEU A 134 5.77 -8.67 -9.07
CA LEU A 134 6.52 -9.37 -10.12
C LEU A 134 7.38 -10.55 -9.62
N PRO A 135 8.00 -10.53 -8.42
CA PRO A 135 8.72 -11.71 -7.92
C PRO A 135 7.88 -12.99 -7.96
N ALA A 136 6.57 -12.90 -7.66
CA ALA A 136 5.68 -14.07 -7.76
C ALA A 136 5.54 -14.60 -9.20
N VAL A 137 5.53 -13.72 -10.20
CA VAL A 137 5.52 -14.12 -11.61
C VAL A 137 6.83 -14.80 -12.01
N MET A 138 7.96 -14.28 -11.50
CA MET A 138 9.29 -14.85 -11.77
C MET A 138 9.49 -16.22 -11.12
N ALA A 139 8.85 -16.44 -9.97
CA ALA A 139 8.90 -17.73 -9.26
C ALA A 139 7.97 -18.77 -9.87
N ALA A 140 6.95 -18.36 -10.64
CA ALA A 140 5.97 -19.27 -11.24
C ALA A 140 6.62 -20.17 -12.32
N GLY A 141 6.21 -21.44 -12.36
CA GLY A 141 6.71 -22.43 -13.33
C GLY A 141 8.08 -22.99 -12.97
N SER A 142 8.64 -22.67 -11.81
CA SER A 142 9.91 -23.23 -11.36
C SER A 142 9.83 -24.74 -11.04
N GLY A 143 8.60 -25.23 -10.80
CA GLY A 143 8.34 -26.63 -10.44
C GLY A 143 8.92 -27.06 -9.09
N ASN A 144 9.59 -26.17 -8.40
CA ASN A 144 10.19 -26.43 -7.09
C ASN A 144 9.15 -26.23 -5.97
N GLY A 145 9.07 -27.18 -5.06
CA GLY A 145 8.30 -27.04 -3.84
C GLY A 145 8.85 -25.93 -2.92
N ILE A 146 8.22 -25.74 -1.78
CA ILE A 146 8.70 -24.82 -0.74
C ILE A 146 10.04 -25.33 -0.20
N THR A 147 11.02 -24.42 -0.15
CA THR A 147 12.35 -24.66 0.41
C THR A 147 12.48 -24.09 1.83
N ILE A 148 13.53 -24.46 2.54
CA ILE A 148 13.87 -23.87 3.85
C ILE A 148 14.06 -22.35 3.71
N ALA A 149 14.67 -21.89 2.62
CA ALA A 149 14.84 -20.47 2.35
C ALA A 149 13.48 -19.73 2.25
N ASP A 150 12.50 -20.31 1.56
CA ASP A 150 11.15 -19.73 1.45
C ASP A 150 10.51 -19.59 2.83
N ILE A 151 10.68 -20.57 3.71
CA ILE A 151 10.14 -20.52 5.09
C ILE A 151 10.84 -19.44 5.91
N VAL A 152 12.17 -19.36 5.84
CA VAL A 152 12.93 -18.32 6.56
C VAL A 152 12.54 -16.93 6.10
N LEU A 153 12.47 -16.70 4.78
CA LEU A 153 12.04 -15.42 4.20
C LEU A 153 10.59 -15.07 4.59
N ALA A 154 9.69 -16.05 4.61
CA ALA A 154 8.32 -15.85 5.07
C ALA A 154 8.25 -15.42 6.55
N ILE A 155 9.02 -16.06 7.43
CA ILE A 155 9.10 -15.67 8.86
C ILE A 155 9.62 -14.25 9.00
N ILE A 156 10.68 -13.89 8.28
CA ILE A 156 11.26 -12.53 8.28
C ILE A 156 10.22 -11.51 7.78
N SER A 157 9.52 -11.82 6.67
CA SER A 157 8.47 -10.95 6.13
C SER A 157 7.36 -10.68 7.15
N VAL A 158 6.85 -11.74 7.81
CA VAL A 158 5.85 -11.61 8.88
C VAL A 158 6.40 -10.80 10.06
N GLY A 159 7.68 -10.96 10.42
CA GLY A 159 8.34 -10.16 11.44
C GLY A 159 8.32 -8.66 11.10
N PHE A 160 8.59 -8.29 9.85
CA PHE A 160 8.49 -6.89 9.40
C PHE A 160 7.05 -6.38 9.37
N VAL A 161 6.07 -7.19 8.98
CA VAL A 161 4.65 -6.81 9.08
C VAL A 161 4.24 -6.51 10.53
N VAL A 162 4.71 -7.32 11.49
CA VAL A 162 4.49 -7.08 12.92
C VAL A 162 5.20 -5.80 13.39
N MET A 163 6.45 -5.58 12.98
CA MET A 163 7.19 -4.35 13.29
C MET A 163 6.44 -3.11 12.78
N GLU A 164 5.93 -3.17 11.58
CA GLU A 164 5.18 -2.09 10.95
C GLU A 164 3.86 -1.82 11.68
N TYR A 165 3.13 -2.89 12.06
CA TYR A 165 1.92 -2.78 12.87
C TYR A 165 2.19 -2.10 14.22
N ILE A 166 3.27 -2.48 14.91
CA ILE A 166 3.66 -1.88 16.19
C ILE A 166 4.00 -0.39 16.00
N ALA A 167 4.76 -0.05 14.96
CA ALA A 167 5.13 1.32 14.65
C ALA A 167 3.90 2.21 14.36
N ASP A 168 2.98 1.71 13.54
CA ASP A 168 1.73 2.39 13.23
C ASP A 168 0.84 2.55 14.48
N GLN A 169 0.81 1.55 15.36
CA GLN A 169 0.03 1.61 16.61
C GLN A 169 0.62 2.64 17.59
N GLN A 170 1.95 2.73 17.68
CA GLN A 170 2.62 3.76 18.49
C GLN A 170 2.29 5.17 17.98
N GLN A 171 2.37 5.38 16.66
CA GLN A 171 2.01 6.64 16.02
C GLN A 171 0.52 6.98 16.23
N TRP A 172 -0.37 6.01 16.06
CA TRP A 172 -1.79 6.20 16.27
C TRP A 172 -2.13 6.62 17.69
N ASN A 173 -1.59 5.92 18.69
CA ASN A 173 -1.83 6.21 20.10
C ASN A 173 -1.33 7.61 20.47
N PHE A 174 -0.15 7.98 19.98
CA PHE A 174 0.41 9.31 20.19
C PHE A 174 -0.49 10.40 19.59
N GLN A 175 -0.88 10.28 18.33
CA GLN A 175 -1.72 11.27 17.69
C GLN A 175 -3.11 11.38 18.35
N LYS A 176 -3.71 10.23 18.70
CA LYS A 176 -4.99 10.19 19.39
C LYS A 176 -4.95 10.96 20.71
N GLU A 177 -3.93 10.73 21.52
CA GLU A 177 -3.78 11.43 22.81
C GLU A 177 -3.44 12.90 22.61
N LYS A 178 -2.56 13.26 21.67
CA LYS A 178 -2.25 14.64 21.33
C LYS A 178 -3.50 15.43 20.94
N TYR A 179 -4.32 14.89 20.02
CA TYR A 179 -5.55 15.56 19.60
C TYR A 179 -6.62 15.58 20.69
N ARG A 180 -6.69 14.57 21.56
CA ARG A 180 -7.58 14.60 22.74
C ARG A 180 -7.25 15.81 23.62
N ARG A 181 -5.97 16.03 23.92
CA ARG A 181 -5.53 17.17 24.74
C ARG A 181 -5.84 18.50 24.07
N ILE A 182 -5.57 18.64 22.78
CA ILE A 182 -5.88 19.86 22.02
C ILE A 182 -7.38 20.17 22.09
N ASN A 183 -8.23 19.17 21.84
CA ASN A 183 -9.69 19.35 21.84
C ASN A 183 -10.25 19.71 23.22
N ASN A 184 -9.60 19.25 24.29
CA ASN A 184 -9.98 19.56 25.68
C ASN A 184 -9.32 20.84 26.19
N ASN A 185 -8.56 21.59 25.38
CA ASN A 185 -7.75 22.73 25.81
C ASN A 185 -6.76 22.40 26.96
N GLU A 186 -6.31 21.15 27.03
CA GLU A 186 -5.28 20.70 27.96
C GLU A 186 -3.89 21.14 27.48
N PRO A 187 -2.95 21.49 28.39
CA PRO A 187 -1.60 21.86 27.98
C PRO A 187 -0.88 20.68 27.34
N LEU A 188 -0.21 20.93 26.21
CA LEU A 188 0.68 19.96 25.59
C LEU A 188 2.02 19.94 26.34
N THR A 189 2.23 18.93 27.16
CA THR A 189 3.51 18.62 27.81
C THR A 189 4.28 17.59 26.97
N GLU A 190 5.57 17.43 27.25
CA GLU A 190 6.33 16.34 26.63
C GLU A 190 5.66 14.97 26.85
N PRO A 191 5.71 14.07 25.84
CA PRO A 191 6.34 14.22 24.52
C PRO A 191 5.42 14.89 23.45
N TYR A 192 4.20 15.30 23.80
CA TYR A 192 3.20 15.78 22.83
C TYR A 192 3.50 17.20 22.33
N SER A 193 4.22 18.01 23.12
CA SER A 193 4.71 19.33 22.71
C SER A 193 5.70 19.28 21.57
N ASP A 194 6.49 18.19 21.47
CA ASP A 194 7.48 17.99 20.42
C ASP A 194 6.84 17.76 19.04
N GLY A 195 5.57 17.33 19.03
CA GLY A 195 4.79 17.17 17.82
C GLY A 195 4.98 15.84 17.10
N PHE A 196 5.97 15.01 17.48
CA PHE A 196 6.29 13.72 16.88
C PHE A 196 6.57 12.65 17.94
N VAL A 197 6.46 11.37 17.53
CA VAL A 197 6.78 10.22 18.40
C VAL A 197 8.27 10.06 18.51
N SER A 198 8.79 9.98 19.75
CA SER A 198 10.21 9.76 20.06
C SER A 198 10.47 8.53 20.92
N SER A 199 9.44 7.70 21.17
CA SER A 199 9.52 6.51 22.03
C SER A 199 9.29 5.21 21.27
N GLY A 200 9.55 4.06 21.89
CA GLY A 200 9.39 2.74 21.27
C GLY A 200 10.30 2.56 20.06
N LEU A 201 9.75 2.07 18.94
CA LEU A 201 10.49 1.89 17.69
C LEU A 201 10.99 3.23 17.11
N TRP A 202 10.26 4.31 17.32
CA TRP A 202 10.56 5.66 16.85
C TRP A 202 11.80 6.29 17.54
N LYS A 203 12.28 5.68 18.63
CA LYS A 203 13.55 6.06 19.25
C LYS A 203 14.76 5.62 18.41
N TYR A 204 14.63 4.49 17.71
CA TYR A 204 15.73 3.87 16.98
C TYR A 204 15.68 4.17 15.48
N PHE A 205 14.48 4.38 14.92
CA PHE A 205 14.26 4.64 13.51
C PHE A 205 13.43 5.92 13.36
N ARG A 206 13.83 6.77 12.42
CA ARG A 206 13.05 7.98 12.11
C ARG A 206 11.65 7.67 11.57
N HIS A 207 11.53 6.60 10.79
CA HIS A 207 10.29 6.11 10.21
C HIS A 207 10.27 4.58 10.24
N PRO A 208 10.02 3.95 11.40
CA PRO A 208 10.09 2.50 11.55
C PRO A 208 9.10 1.74 10.69
N ASN A 209 7.92 2.33 10.43
CA ASN A 209 6.93 1.77 9.52
C ASN A 209 7.44 1.76 8.06
N TYR A 210 8.03 2.84 7.56
CA TYR A 210 8.65 2.85 6.22
C TYR A 210 9.84 1.91 6.11
N THR A 211 10.64 1.80 7.16
CA THR A 211 11.76 0.86 7.19
C THR A 211 11.27 -0.58 7.07
N ALA A 212 10.22 -0.94 7.80
CA ALA A 212 9.63 -2.26 7.74
C ALA A 212 8.96 -2.52 6.38
N GLU A 213 8.23 -1.55 5.84
CA GLU A 213 7.62 -1.62 4.49
C GLU A 213 8.66 -1.91 3.42
N GLN A 214 9.77 -1.15 3.39
CA GLN A 214 10.86 -1.38 2.42
C GLN A 214 11.49 -2.77 2.60
N ALA A 215 11.68 -3.20 3.85
CA ALA A 215 12.25 -4.50 4.15
C ALA A 215 11.35 -5.67 3.69
N ILE A 216 10.02 -5.53 3.82
CA ILE A 216 9.07 -6.52 3.30
C ILE A 216 9.28 -6.72 1.80
N TRP A 217 9.37 -5.64 1.03
CA TRP A 217 9.50 -5.70 -0.43
C TRP A 217 10.88 -6.15 -0.90
N VAL A 218 11.93 -5.97 -0.09
CA VAL A 218 13.27 -6.53 -0.37
C VAL A 218 13.32 -8.03 -0.12
N VAL A 219 12.58 -8.51 0.89
CA VAL A 219 12.56 -9.94 1.28
C VAL A 219 11.60 -10.75 0.42
N PHE A 220 10.53 -10.12 -0.10
CA PHE A 220 9.53 -10.74 -0.97
C PHE A 220 10.10 -11.08 -2.35
#